data_2d12169d7c897410b476d04ede8a8faf
#
_entry.id   2d12169d7c897410b476d04ede8a8faf
#
_cell.length_a   1.000
_cell.length_b   1.000
_cell.length_c   1.000
_cell.angle_alpha   90.00
_cell.angle_beta   90.00
_cell.angle_gamma   90.00
#
_symmetry.space_group_name_H-M   'P 1'
#
loop_
_entity.id
_entity.type
_entity.pdbx_description
1 polymer ?
#
loop_
_entity_poly.entity_id
_entity_poly.type
_entity_poly.pdbx_seq_one_letter_code
_entity_poly.pdbx_strand_id
1 'polypeptide(L)'
;MHRIPNYGSFMQAYSLKKMIESLDHEVCFVDYQVEPSITKRKRPDEWIKCFIKNKKREWFNRGIIDQILHKEEKEKDIMRSCNGLLEIDENYAFHCKVDVLVIGSDEVFNCTQAGENVGYSPELFGKNARAKKIITYAASFGDTTYDKLQRYGVTDDLMKWVSRINNISVRDNNSKEIITSLCKKTPIINLDPVLVGNIEKLKWKKPDLEYEYIVLYGYEYRFSKEECDKILHFAKSENCKVIALGERQFKSDIFIKCRPNEVLGYFSEAKYIITDTFHGSIFSIINHKKFVSLIRKATPQSSGNRQKLGFLLEQLYLQERLINSIDELSEKMHKNIDYVNVDKIREEERNKTMKYLENCIGER
;
A
#
# COMPACT_ATOMS: atom_id res chain seq x y z
N MET A 1 5.67 -9.32 1.09
CA MET A 1 4.96 -8.22 1.82
C MET A 1 3.56 -8.61 2.30
N HIS A 2 3.08 -9.80 1.91
CA HIS A 2 1.76 -10.34 2.28
C HIS A 2 1.55 -10.59 3.79
N ARG A 3 2.63 -10.72 4.59
CA ARG A 3 2.57 -10.87 6.07
C ARG A 3 2.71 -9.55 6.83
N ILE A 4 2.57 -8.41 6.17
CA ILE A 4 2.63 -7.10 6.84
C ILE A 4 1.22 -6.71 7.30
N PRO A 5 1.01 -6.28 8.56
CA PRO A 5 -0.29 -5.89 9.07
C PRO A 5 -0.72 -4.52 8.50
N ASN A 6 -0.93 -4.45 7.19
CA ASN A 6 -1.35 -3.25 6.48
C ASN A 6 -2.45 -3.62 5.47
N TYR A 7 -3.58 -2.94 5.55
CA TYR A 7 -4.73 -3.22 4.67
C TYR A 7 -4.40 -3.04 3.18
N GLY A 8 -3.57 -2.05 2.84
CA GLY A 8 -3.14 -1.83 1.46
C GLY A 8 -2.33 -3.00 0.93
N SER A 9 -1.30 -3.42 1.67
CA SER A 9 -0.44 -4.56 1.28
C SER A 9 -1.23 -5.88 1.20
N PHE A 10 -2.19 -6.08 2.14
CA PHE A 10 -3.11 -7.22 2.07
C PHE A 10 -3.97 -7.18 0.81
N MET A 11 -4.64 -6.05 0.54
CA MET A 11 -5.53 -5.90 -0.60
C MET A 11 -4.82 -6.07 -1.94
N GLN A 12 -3.56 -5.61 -2.04
CA GLN A 12 -2.74 -5.87 -3.24
C GLN A 12 -2.45 -7.34 -3.45
N ALA A 13 -2.01 -8.05 -2.39
CA ALA A 13 -1.74 -9.48 -2.46
C ALA A 13 -3.01 -10.25 -2.83
N TYR A 14 -4.13 -9.91 -2.19
CA TYR A 14 -5.43 -10.54 -2.43
C TYR A 14 -5.95 -10.29 -3.85
N SER A 15 -5.88 -9.03 -4.31
CA SER A 15 -6.33 -8.67 -5.66
C SER A 15 -5.50 -9.36 -6.74
N LEU A 16 -4.17 -9.34 -6.61
CA LEU A 16 -3.29 -10.02 -7.57
C LEU A 16 -3.51 -11.53 -7.58
N LYS A 17 -3.69 -12.16 -6.39
CA LYS A 17 -4.07 -13.57 -6.28
C LYS A 17 -5.34 -13.85 -7.09
N LYS A 18 -6.42 -13.08 -6.86
CA LYS A 18 -7.69 -13.26 -7.55
C LYS A 18 -7.60 -13.05 -9.07
N MET A 19 -6.78 -12.11 -9.52
CA MET A 19 -6.53 -11.90 -10.95
C MET A 19 -5.81 -13.10 -11.58
N ILE A 20 -4.80 -13.66 -10.93
CA ILE A 20 -4.06 -14.83 -11.44
C ILE A 20 -4.95 -16.09 -11.38
N GLU A 21 -5.73 -16.27 -10.32
CA GLU A 21 -6.70 -17.36 -10.22
C GLU A 21 -7.79 -17.29 -11.31
N SER A 22 -8.19 -16.09 -11.73
CA SER A 22 -9.15 -15.91 -12.83
C SER A 22 -8.60 -16.32 -14.21
N LEU A 23 -7.30 -16.59 -14.29
CA LEU A 23 -6.61 -17.16 -15.46
C LEU A 23 -6.37 -18.69 -15.31
N ASP A 24 -7.12 -19.35 -14.43
CA ASP A 24 -7.04 -20.78 -14.14
C ASP A 24 -5.69 -21.26 -13.59
N HIS A 25 -4.95 -20.39 -12.91
CA HIS A 25 -3.70 -20.74 -12.22
C HIS A 25 -3.90 -20.87 -10.72
N GLU A 26 -3.18 -21.82 -10.11
CA GLU A 26 -3.08 -21.96 -8.66
C GLU A 26 -2.05 -20.99 -8.11
N VAL A 27 -2.39 -20.29 -7.02
CA VAL A 27 -1.52 -19.27 -6.41
C VAL A 27 -1.13 -19.69 -4.99
N CYS A 28 0.16 -19.73 -4.74
CA CYS A 28 0.71 -19.84 -3.38
C CYS A 28 1.63 -18.65 -3.08
N PHE A 29 1.80 -18.35 -1.79
CA PHE A 29 2.67 -17.27 -1.35
C PHE A 29 4.03 -17.82 -0.92
N VAL A 30 5.10 -17.21 -1.44
CA VAL A 30 6.48 -17.51 -1.06
C VAL A 30 6.97 -16.42 -0.11
N ASP A 31 7.47 -16.84 1.05
CA ASP A 31 8.07 -15.93 2.02
C ASP A 31 9.50 -15.57 1.62
N TYR A 32 9.98 -14.43 2.10
CA TYR A 32 11.33 -13.94 1.85
C TYR A 32 12.02 -13.54 3.16
N GLN A 33 13.34 -13.62 3.16
CA GLN A 33 14.16 -13.23 4.31
C GLN A 33 14.23 -11.70 4.40
N VAL A 34 13.75 -11.14 5.50
CA VAL A 34 13.83 -9.69 5.75
C VAL A 34 15.22 -9.35 6.30
N GLU A 35 15.94 -8.51 5.58
CA GLU A 35 17.21 -7.93 6.02
C GLU A 35 17.03 -6.46 6.43
N PRO A 36 17.90 -5.90 7.27
CA PRO A 36 17.87 -4.48 7.61
C PRO A 36 17.96 -3.59 6.36
N SER A 37 17.25 -2.47 6.36
CA SER A 37 17.36 -1.45 5.31
C SER A 37 18.82 -1.09 5.04
N ILE A 38 19.17 -0.87 3.78
CA ILE A 38 20.55 -0.47 3.40
C ILE A 38 20.99 0.84 4.07
N THR A 39 20.04 1.69 4.46
CA THR A 39 20.32 2.93 5.19
C THR A 39 20.81 2.70 6.62
N LYS A 40 20.42 1.57 7.25
CA LYS A 40 20.79 1.21 8.63
C LYS A 40 22.13 0.49 8.73
N ARG A 41 22.66 -0.05 7.62
CA ARG A 41 23.89 -0.85 7.61
C ARG A 41 25.16 -0.07 8.00
N LYS A 42 25.13 1.27 8.02
CA LYS A 42 26.33 2.11 8.23
C LYS A 42 26.51 2.72 9.63
N ARG A 43 25.57 2.56 10.60
CA ARG A 43 25.70 3.15 11.95
C ARG A 43 25.11 2.28 13.05
N PRO A 44 25.89 1.39 13.68
CA PRO A 44 25.45 0.60 14.84
C PRO A 44 25.03 1.46 16.05
N ASP A 45 25.64 2.62 16.23
CA ASP A 45 25.48 3.52 17.37
C ASP A 45 24.15 4.32 17.37
N GLU A 46 23.59 4.62 16.22
CA GLU A 46 22.30 5.31 16.12
C GLU A 46 21.12 4.38 16.44
N TRP A 47 21.26 3.09 16.17
CA TRP A 47 20.24 2.09 16.48
C TRP A 47 20.03 1.97 18.01
N ILE A 48 21.11 1.95 18.80
CA ILE A 48 21.06 1.89 20.28
C ILE A 48 20.37 3.16 20.83
N LYS A 49 20.68 4.35 20.28
CA LYS A 49 20.06 5.61 20.69
C LYS A 49 18.57 5.67 20.36
N CYS A 50 18.15 5.17 19.20
CA CYS A 50 16.75 5.11 18.80
C CYS A 50 15.97 4.11 19.67
N PHE A 51 16.53 2.94 19.94
CA PHE A 51 15.95 1.91 20.80
C PHE A 51 15.74 2.40 22.24
N ILE A 52 16.73 3.10 22.82
CA ILE A 52 16.63 3.70 24.17
C ILE A 52 15.60 4.83 24.20
N LYS A 53 15.51 5.66 23.14
CA LYS A 53 14.54 6.76 23.05
C LYS A 53 13.10 6.23 22.94
N ASN A 54 12.88 5.17 22.20
CA ASN A 54 11.59 4.51 22.08
C ASN A 54 11.17 3.81 23.39
N LYS A 55 12.08 3.08 24.06
CA LYS A 55 11.80 2.49 25.38
C LYS A 55 11.52 3.52 26.46
N LYS A 56 12.21 4.67 26.50
CA LYS A 56 11.89 5.74 27.45
C LYS A 56 10.50 6.35 27.22
N ARG A 57 10.04 6.41 25.98
CA ARG A 57 8.70 6.90 25.64
C ARG A 57 7.60 5.91 26.03
N GLU A 58 7.86 4.61 25.96
CA GLU A 58 6.97 3.54 26.43
C GLU A 58 6.89 3.49 27.96
N TRP A 59 7.98 3.79 28.67
CA TRP A 59 8.05 3.69 30.15
C TRP A 59 7.30 4.83 30.88
N PHE A 60 7.08 5.96 30.24
CA PHE A 60 6.40 7.13 30.85
C PHE A 60 4.87 7.02 30.88
N ASN A 61 4.29 6.00 30.27
CA ASN A 61 2.83 5.84 30.14
C ASN A 61 2.33 4.57 30.85
N ARG A 62 2.36 4.51 32.16
CA ARG A 62 1.90 3.36 32.99
C ARG A 62 0.40 3.01 32.89
N GLY A 63 -0.43 3.77 32.13
CA GLY A 63 -1.82 3.42 31.80
C GLY A 63 -1.98 2.61 30.51
N ILE A 64 -0.89 2.18 29.89
CA ILE A 64 -0.83 1.66 28.51
C ILE A 64 -0.79 0.12 28.46
N ILE A 65 -0.51 -0.60 29.54
CA ILE A 65 -0.29 -2.06 29.47
C ILE A 65 -1.55 -2.78 28.96
N ASP A 66 -2.74 -2.45 29.46
CA ASP A 66 -3.99 -3.03 28.95
C ASP A 66 -4.30 -2.61 27.50
N GLN A 67 -3.98 -1.37 27.14
CA GLN A 67 -4.16 -0.89 25.75
C GLN A 67 -3.17 -1.54 24.78
N ILE A 68 -1.95 -1.85 25.23
CA ILE A 68 -0.93 -2.54 24.42
C ILE A 68 -1.33 -4.01 24.22
N LEU A 69 -1.76 -4.71 25.27
CA LEU A 69 -2.19 -6.10 25.18
C LEU A 69 -3.41 -6.26 24.26
N HIS A 70 -4.42 -5.39 24.39
CA HIS A 70 -5.57 -5.37 23.50
C HIS A 70 -5.22 -4.95 22.06
N LYS A 71 -4.19 -4.12 21.85
CA LYS A 71 -3.66 -3.78 20.51
C LYS A 71 -3.02 -5.00 19.87
N GLU A 72 -2.17 -5.71 20.58
CA GLU A 72 -1.50 -6.92 20.09
C GLU A 72 -2.48 -8.05 19.76
N GLU A 73 -3.50 -8.28 20.58
CA GLU A 73 -4.51 -9.29 20.29
C GLU A 73 -5.33 -8.96 19.03
N LYS A 74 -5.73 -7.70 18.87
CA LYS A 74 -6.42 -7.25 17.65
C LYS A 74 -5.54 -7.33 16.41
N GLU A 75 -4.28 -7.00 16.52
CA GLU A 75 -3.34 -7.15 15.40
C GLU A 75 -3.15 -8.62 15.00
N LYS A 76 -3.04 -9.52 15.98
CA LYS A 76 -3.01 -10.97 15.73
C LYS A 76 -4.30 -11.48 15.08
N ASP A 77 -5.48 -11.02 15.51
CA ASP A 77 -6.77 -11.39 14.90
C ASP A 77 -6.87 -10.88 13.45
N ILE A 78 -6.44 -9.66 13.18
CA ILE A 78 -6.38 -9.11 11.83
C ILE A 78 -5.42 -9.93 10.95
N MET A 79 -4.23 -10.26 11.45
CA MET A 79 -3.26 -11.08 10.71
C MET A 79 -3.78 -12.49 10.42
N ARG A 80 -4.45 -13.12 11.40
CA ARG A 80 -5.11 -14.43 11.17
C ARG A 80 -6.18 -14.32 10.10
N SER A 81 -6.97 -13.24 10.11
CA SER A 81 -7.99 -12.98 9.09
C SER A 81 -7.36 -12.73 7.72
N CYS A 82 -6.26 -11.97 7.63
CA CYS A 82 -5.49 -11.79 6.39
C CYS A 82 -4.97 -13.14 5.87
N ASN A 83 -4.33 -13.92 6.73
CA ASN A 83 -3.75 -15.21 6.36
C ASN A 83 -4.83 -16.18 5.89
N GLY A 84 -5.99 -16.23 6.56
CA GLY A 84 -7.11 -17.06 6.14
C GLY A 84 -7.67 -16.69 4.76
N LEU A 85 -7.79 -15.40 4.46
CA LEU A 85 -8.26 -14.92 3.15
C LEU A 85 -7.23 -15.13 2.03
N LEU A 86 -5.93 -15.08 2.35
CA LEU A 86 -4.84 -15.35 1.41
C LEU A 86 -4.53 -16.86 1.31
N GLU A 87 -5.12 -17.68 2.18
CA GLU A 87 -4.83 -19.12 2.30
C GLU A 87 -3.34 -19.39 2.62
N ILE A 88 -2.80 -18.59 3.55
CA ILE A 88 -1.40 -18.69 3.99
C ILE A 88 -1.36 -19.41 5.33
N ASP A 89 -0.49 -20.44 5.42
CA ASP A 89 -0.18 -21.14 6.66
C ASP A 89 0.55 -20.24 7.68
N GLU A 90 0.47 -20.59 8.97
CA GLU A 90 1.28 -19.94 10.01
C GLU A 90 2.79 -20.21 9.81
N ASN A 91 3.14 -21.33 9.21
CA ASN A 91 4.51 -21.68 8.86
C ASN A 91 5.01 -20.85 7.67
N TYR A 92 6.28 -20.46 7.73
CA TYR A 92 6.92 -19.72 6.64
C TYR A 92 7.33 -20.64 5.50
N ALA A 93 7.03 -20.24 4.27
CA ALA A 93 7.29 -20.98 3.03
C ALA A 93 8.44 -20.34 2.22
N PHE A 94 9.66 -20.34 2.77
CA PHE A 94 10.82 -19.66 2.17
C PHE A 94 11.36 -20.26 0.87
N HIS A 95 11.11 -21.50 0.56
CA HIS A 95 11.81 -22.20 -0.54
C HIS A 95 10.87 -23.02 -1.41
N CYS A 96 9.63 -22.55 -1.61
CA CYS A 96 8.69 -23.21 -2.50
C CYS A 96 9.23 -23.23 -3.94
N LYS A 97 9.09 -24.39 -4.60
CA LYS A 97 9.32 -24.51 -6.03
C LYS A 97 8.02 -24.17 -6.75
N VAL A 98 8.07 -23.19 -7.63
CA VAL A 98 6.93 -22.72 -8.42
C VAL A 98 7.29 -22.67 -9.91
N ASP A 99 6.31 -22.74 -10.80
CA ASP A 99 6.58 -22.58 -12.22
C ASP A 99 6.91 -21.12 -12.53
N VAL A 100 6.12 -20.19 -12.02
CA VAL A 100 6.34 -18.74 -12.19
C VAL A 100 6.35 -18.06 -10.82
N LEU A 101 7.41 -17.32 -10.52
CA LEU A 101 7.48 -16.42 -9.38
C LEU A 101 7.04 -15.03 -9.82
N VAL A 102 5.96 -14.52 -9.22
CA VAL A 102 5.48 -13.16 -9.43
C VAL A 102 5.91 -12.28 -8.25
N ILE A 103 6.75 -11.29 -8.49
CA ILE A 103 7.24 -10.35 -7.48
C ILE A 103 6.49 -9.01 -7.63
N GLY A 104 5.77 -8.62 -6.61
CA GLY A 104 4.95 -7.40 -6.60
C GLY A 104 3.51 -7.71 -6.16
N SER A 105 2.66 -6.78 -6.15
CA SER A 105 2.83 -5.35 -6.31
C SER A 105 3.52 -4.71 -5.09
N ASP A 106 3.28 -3.42 -4.86
CA ASP A 106 3.78 -2.64 -3.72
C ASP A 106 5.25 -2.18 -3.84
N GLU A 107 5.77 -1.59 -2.79
CA GLU A 107 7.14 -1.08 -2.70
C GLU A 107 8.16 -2.21 -2.44
N VAL A 108 8.00 -3.33 -3.13
CA VAL A 108 8.89 -4.51 -2.98
C VAL A 108 10.35 -4.21 -3.35
N PHE A 109 10.58 -3.20 -4.19
CA PHE A 109 11.90 -2.75 -4.60
C PHE A 109 12.43 -1.55 -3.80
N ASN A 110 11.71 -1.08 -2.78
CA ASN A 110 12.15 0.05 -1.96
C ASN A 110 13.28 -0.36 -1.01
N CYS A 111 14.53 -0.18 -1.46
CA CYS A 111 15.72 -0.55 -0.70
C CYS A 111 15.96 0.36 0.51
N THR A 112 15.44 1.58 0.50
CA THR A 112 15.73 2.61 1.52
C THR A 112 14.65 2.75 2.58
N GLN A 113 13.60 1.95 2.53
CA GLN A 113 12.51 2.04 3.50
C GLN A 113 12.98 1.71 4.92
N ALA A 114 12.46 2.48 5.88
CA ALA A 114 12.88 2.40 7.27
C ALA A 114 12.11 1.35 8.10
N GLY A 115 11.02 0.80 7.58
CA GLY A 115 10.15 -0.16 8.29
C GLY A 115 10.87 -1.47 8.61
N GLU A 116 10.89 -1.85 9.89
CA GLU A 116 11.59 -3.08 10.33
C GLU A 116 10.95 -4.36 9.80
N ASN A 117 9.62 -4.34 9.63
CA ASN A 117 8.87 -5.50 9.13
C ASN A 117 8.94 -5.68 7.61
N VAL A 118 9.41 -4.67 6.89
CA VAL A 118 9.53 -4.70 5.42
C VAL A 118 10.98 -4.86 5.01
N GLY A 119 11.88 -4.08 5.60
CA GLY A 119 13.32 -4.13 5.40
C GLY A 119 13.75 -4.08 3.94
N TYR A 120 14.90 -4.69 3.70
CA TYR A 120 15.45 -4.96 2.38
C TYR A 120 15.60 -6.47 2.22
N SER A 121 15.38 -7.01 1.04
CA SER A 121 15.69 -8.40 0.75
C SER A 121 16.13 -8.59 -0.70
N PRO A 122 17.29 -9.21 -0.93
CA PRO A 122 17.71 -9.63 -2.27
C PRO A 122 16.72 -10.59 -2.95
N GLU A 123 15.96 -11.35 -2.16
CA GLU A 123 14.97 -12.30 -2.68
C GLU A 123 13.79 -11.60 -3.35
N LEU A 124 13.48 -10.35 -2.95
CA LEU A 124 12.50 -9.51 -3.64
C LEU A 124 12.97 -9.05 -5.04
N PHE A 125 14.25 -9.25 -5.37
CA PHE A 125 14.81 -9.06 -6.71
C PHE A 125 15.06 -10.41 -7.43
N GLY A 126 14.49 -11.50 -6.93
CA GLY A 126 14.59 -12.82 -7.51
C GLY A 126 15.89 -13.59 -7.19
N LYS A 127 16.73 -13.10 -6.23
CA LYS A 127 17.86 -13.88 -5.74
C LYS A 127 17.37 -15.16 -5.08
N ASN A 128 18.03 -16.28 -5.36
CA ASN A 128 17.71 -17.62 -4.82
C ASN A 128 16.29 -18.16 -5.19
N ALA A 129 15.58 -17.52 -6.12
CA ALA A 129 14.27 -18.00 -6.55
C ALA A 129 14.35 -19.42 -7.13
N ARG A 130 13.44 -20.29 -6.70
CA ARG A 130 13.25 -21.65 -7.20
C ARG A 130 12.06 -21.70 -8.18
N ALA A 131 12.16 -20.94 -9.27
CA ALA A 131 11.14 -20.83 -10.29
C ALA A 131 11.71 -21.05 -11.67
N LYS A 132 10.88 -21.61 -12.61
CA LYS A 132 11.27 -21.70 -14.01
C LYS A 132 11.30 -20.32 -14.67
N LYS A 133 10.42 -19.41 -14.25
CA LYS A 133 10.28 -18.05 -14.75
C LYS A 133 10.10 -17.07 -13.59
N ILE A 134 10.70 -15.90 -13.68
CA ILE A 134 10.55 -14.81 -12.71
C ILE A 134 9.97 -13.61 -13.45
N ILE A 135 8.87 -13.07 -12.95
CA ILE A 135 8.27 -11.84 -13.47
C ILE A 135 8.00 -10.86 -12.33
N THR A 136 7.83 -9.59 -12.65
CA THR A 136 7.32 -8.62 -11.68
C THR A 136 5.96 -8.11 -12.11
N TYR A 137 5.13 -7.72 -11.17
CA TYR A 137 3.87 -7.06 -11.44
C TYR A 137 3.76 -5.78 -10.61
N ALA A 138 3.67 -4.63 -11.29
CA ALA A 138 3.50 -3.31 -10.67
C ALA A 138 4.43 -3.08 -9.46
N ALA A 139 5.68 -3.56 -9.52
CA ALA A 139 6.67 -3.40 -8.48
C ALA A 139 7.15 -1.95 -8.39
N SER A 140 7.39 -1.44 -7.18
CA SER A 140 7.80 -0.05 -6.99
C SER A 140 9.06 0.08 -6.14
N PHE A 141 9.92 1.02 -6.51
CA PHE A 141 11.05 1.46 -5.70
C PHE A 141 10.66 2.48 -4.62
N GLY A 142 9.38 2.90 -4.58
CA GLY A 142 8.91 3.87 -3.61
C GLY A 142 9.68 5.20 -3.71
N ASP A 143 10.30 5.59 -2.60
CA ASP A 143 11.14 6.79 -2.52
C ASP A 143 12.65 6.53 -2.79
N THR A 144 13.03 5.30 -3.08
CA THR A 144 14.38 4.96 -3.53
C THR A 144 14.62 5.54 -4.91
N THR A 145 15.70 6.31 -5.09
CA THR A 145 16.17 6.82 -6.38
C THR A 145 17.42 6.10 -6.84
N TYR A 146 17.75 6.20 -8.13
CA TYR A 146 18.97 5.61 -8.68
C TYR A 146 20.24 6.14 -7.99
N ASP A 147 20.29 7.45 -7.69
CA ASP A 147 21.38 8.08 -6.96
C ASP A 147 21.53 7.52 -5.53
N LYS A 148 20.42 7.22 -4.86
CA LYS A 148 20.46 6.55 -3.55
C LYS A 148 21.09 5.15 -3.68
N LEU A 149 20.70 4.38 -4.70
CA LEU A 149 21.27 3.04 -4.95
C LEU A 149 22.77 3.09 -5.19
N GLN A 150 23.25 4.05 -6.00
CA GLN A 150 24.68 4.27 -6.24
C GLN A 150 25.41 4.68 -4.95
N ARG A 151 24.85 5.64 -4.19
CA ARG A 151 25.44 6.09 -2.92
C ARG A 151 25.60 4.97 -1.89
N TYR A 152 24.66 4.03 -1.86
CA TYR A 152 24.72 2.88 -0.96
C TYR A 152 25.49 1.69 -1.55
N GLY A 153 25.96 1.77 -2.79
CA GLY A 153 26.79 0.77 -3.44
C GLY A 153 26.08 -0.56 -3.70
N VAL A 154 24.78 -0.52 -4.03
CA VAL A 154 23.99 -1.74 -4.29
C VAL A 154 23.60 -1.92 -5.75
N THR A 155 23.99 -1.00 -6.64
CA THR A 155 23.63 -1.01 -8.07
C THR A 155 24.07 -2.28 -8.78
N ASP A 156 25.29 -2.73 -8.58
CA ASP A 156 25.85 -3.90 -9.29
C ASP A 156 25.13 -5.21 -8.90
N ASP A 157 24.82 -5.36 -7.61
CA ASP A 157 24.04 -6.48 -7.11
C ASP A 157 22.61 -6.45 -7.69
N LEU A 158 21.95 -5.29 -7.65
CA LEU A 158 20.62 -5.14 -8.22
C LEU A 158 20.60 -5.39 -9.73
N MET A 159 21.59 -4.87 -10.46
CA MET A 159 21.73 -5.12 -11.91
C MET A 159 21.81 -6.62 -12.19
N LYS A 160 22.64 -7.34 -11.43
CA LYS A 160 22.80 -8.80 -11.56
C LYS A 160 21.50 -9.55 -11.31
N TRP A 161 20.71 -9.15 -10.31
CA TRP A 161 19.46 -9.86 -9.98
C TRP A 161 18.34 -9.49 -10.95
N VAL A 162 18.13 -8.19 -11.21
CA VAL A 162 17.08 -7.69 -12.09
C VAL A 162 17.27 -8.19 -13.54
N SER A 163 18.52 -8.36 -14.01
CA SER A 163 18.80 -8.91 -15.33
C SER A 163 18.25 -10.32 -15.55
N ARG A 164 18.06 -11.08 -14.48
CA ARG A 164 17.51 -12.46 -14.50
C ARG A 164 16.00 -12.50 -14.55
N ILE A 165 15.32 -11.37 -14.31
CA ILE A 165 13.86 -11.29 -14.38
C ILE A 165 13.44 -11.32 -15.85
N ASN A 166 12.55 -12.25 -16.19
CA ASN A 166 12.10 -12.47 -17.55
C ASN A 166 11.25 -11.30 -18.08
N ASN A 167 10.23 -10.90 -17.33
CA ASN A 167 9.34 -9.80 -17.68
C ASN A 167 9.22 -8.83 -16.51
N ILE A 168 9.43 -7.55 -16.76
CA ILE A 168 9.44 -6.53 -15.72
C ILE A 168 8.28 -5.58 -15.91
N SER A 169 7.43 -5.51 -14.90
CA SER A 169 6.38 -4.52 -14.77
C SER A 169 6.56 -3.72 -13.49
N VAL A 170 6.40 -2.41 -13.60
CA VAL A 170 6.53 -1.46 -12.50
C VAL A 170 5.28 -0.60 -12.38
N ARG A 171 5.11 0.10 -11.23
CA ARG A 171 3.90 0.87 -10.93
C ARG A 171 4.01 2.36 -11.25
N ASP A 172 5.22 2.90 -11.39
CA ASP A 172 5.47 4.33 -11.45
C ASP A 172 6.69 4.68 -12.32
N ASN A 173 6.80 5.96 -12.71
CA ASN A 173 7.88 6.45 -13.57
C ASN A 173 9.25 6.37 -12.91
N ASN A 174 9.37 6.66 -11.59
CA ASN A 174 10.63 6.52 -10.87
C ASN A 174 11.17 5.09 -10.98
N SER A 175 10.30 4.11 -10.77
CA SER A 175 10.65 2.70 -10.88
C SER A 175 11.03 2.31 -12.32
N LYS A 176 10.36 2.88 -13.32
CA LYS A 176 10.70 2.68 -14.74
C LYS A 176 12.10 3.21 -15.05
N GLU A 177 12.42 4.41 -14.60
CA GLU A 177 13.73 5.04 -14.82
C GLU A 177 14.85 4.24 -14.15
N ILE A 178 14.64 3.78 -12.92
CA ILE A 178 15.63 2.97 -12.18
C ILE A 178 15.89 1.64 -12.92
N ILE A 179 14.84 0.90 -13.30
CA ILE A 179 15.02 -0.36 -14.04
C ILE A 179 15.72 -0.15 -15.36
N THR A 180 15.34 0.89 -16.11
CA THR A 180 16.00 1.23 -17.39
C THR A 180 17.48 1.53 -17.19
N SER A 181 17.83 2.23 -16.12
CA SER A 181 19.23 2.54 -15.77
C SER A 181 20.01 1.30 -15.33
N LEU A 182 19.39 0.38 -14.58
CA LEU A 182 20.03 -0.84 -14.08
C LEU A 182 20.32 -1.88 -15.17
N CYS A 183 19.39 -2.13 -16.08
CA CYS A 183 19.52 -3.28 -17.01
C CYS A 183 19.22 -2.97 -18.47
N LYS A 184 19.04 -1.70 -18.83
CA LYS A 184 18.71 -1.23 -20.20
C LYS A 184 17.44 -1.87 -20.79
N LYS A 185 16.59 -2.47 -19.95
CA LYS A 185 15.26 -2.97 -20.31
C LYS A 185 14.24 -1.87 -20.05
N THR A 186 13.27 -1.70 -20.95
CA THR A 186 12.14 -0.79 -20.72
C THR A 186 11.02 -1.59 -20.07
N PRO A 187 10.72 -1.39 -18.76
CA PRO A 187 9.64 -2.12 -18.10
C PRO A 187 8.28 -1.61 -18.56
N ILE A 188 7.28 -2.46 -18.48
CA ILE A 188 5.87 -2.09 -18.69
C ILE A 188 5.37 -1.40 -17.41
N ILE A 189 4.54 -0.36 -17.56
CA ILE A 189 3.82 0.22 -16.42
C ILE A 189 2.45 -0.46 -16.35
N ASN A 190 2.17 -1.09 -15.21
CA ASN A 190 0.84 -1.56 -14.82
C ASN A 190 0.38 -0.82 -13.57
N LEU A 191 -0.91 -0.54 -13.48
CA LEU A 191 -1.48 0.08 -12.30
C LEU A 191 -1.61 -0.92 -11.14
N ASP A 192 -1.84 -0.39 -9.96
CA ASP A 192 -2.00 -1.17 -8.73
C ASP A 192 -3.11 -2.22 -8.89
N PRO A 193 -2.91 -3.48 -8.48
CA PRO A 193 -3.89 -4.54 -8.68
C PRO A 193 -5.21 -4.27 -7.95
N VAL A 194 -5.21 -3.50 -6.85
CA VAL A 194 -6.43 -3.11 -6.16
C VAL A 194 -7.30 -2.20 -7.04
N LEU A 195 -6.66 -1.33 -7.82
CA LEU A 195 -7.36 -0.39 -8.70
C LEU A 195 -8.03 -1.09 -9.89
N VAL A 196 -7.36 -2.10 -10.45
CA VAL A 196 -7.79 -2.76 -11.70
C VAL A 196 -8.35 -4.18 -11.50
N GLY A 197 -8.27 -4.72 -10.28
CA GLY A 197 -8.66 -6.11 -9.98
C GLY A 197 -10.16 -6.34 -9.78
N ASN A 198 -10.99 -5.29 -9.80
CA ASN A 198 -12.43 -5.36 -9.56
C ASN A 198 -12.81 -5.99 -8.20
N ILE A 199 -11.95 -5.85 -7.19
CA ILE A 199 -12.20 -6.44 -5.86
C ILE A 199 -13.40 -5.80 -5.14
N GLU A 200 -13.79 -4.59 -5.50
CA GLU A 200 -15.00 -3.93 -5.00
C GLU A 200 -16.30 -4.67 -5.36
N LYS A 201 -16.27 -5.49 -6.41
CA LYS A 201 -17.39 -6.35 -6.82
C LYS A 201 -17.55 -7.60 -5.96
N LEU A 202 -16.56 -7.91 -5.10
CA LEU A 202 -16.65 -9.00 -4.15
C LEU A 202 -17.54 -8.63 -2.96
N LYS A 203 -18.04 -9.64 -2.25
CA LYS A 203 -18.88 -9.41 -1.07
C LYS A 203 -18.02 -9.00 0.12
N TRP A 204 -18.01 -7.72 0.44
CA TRP A 204 -17.40 -7.17 1.65
C TRP A 204 -18.45 -6.99 2.73
N LYS A 205 -18.06 -7.22 3.99
CA LYS A 205 -18.94 -7.00 5.12
C LYS A 205 -19.11 -5.51 5.35
N LYS A 206 -20.34 -5.02 5.19
CA LYS A 206 -20.70 -3.63 5.41
C LYS A 206 -20.92 -3.35 6.90
N PRO A 207 -20.62 -2.14 7.40
CA PRO A 207 -21.00 -1.72 8.74
C PRO A 207 -22.52 -1.55 8.85
N ASP A 208 -23.05 -1.86 10.01
CA ASP A 208 -24.43 -1.56 10.38
C ASP A 208 -24.42 -0.32 11.29
N LEU A 209 -24.58 0.86 10.68
CA LEU A 209 -24.51 2.15 11.35
C LEU A 209 -25.72 3.00 10.97
N GLU A 210 -26.39 3.57 11.96
CA GLU A 210 -27.61 4.39 11.79
C GLU A 210 -27.33 5.87 11.49
N TYR A 211 -26.07 6.24 11.16
CA TYR A 211 -25.66 7.62 10.91
C TYR A 211 -24.72 7.71 9.70
N GLU A 212 -24.77 8.85 9.00
CA GLU A 212 -23.80 9.17 7.97
C GLU A 212 -22.41 9.43 8.57
N TYR A 213 -21.37 9.06 7.84
CA TYR A 213 -20.02 9.23 8.34
C TYR A 213 -19.00 9.55 7.25
N ILE A 214 -17.90 10.15 7.70
CA ILE A 214 -16.69 10.39 6.94
C ILE A 214 -15.64 9.39 7.42
N VAL A 215 -15.00 8.68 6.49
CA VAL A 215 -13.82 7.88 6.80
C VAL A 215 -12.60 8.78 6.78
N LEU A 216 -11.88 8.85 7.90
CA LEU A 216 -10.55 9.42 8.04
C LEU A 216 -9.53 8.28 8.02
N TYR A 217 -8.80 8.13 6.91
CA TYR A 217 -7.88 7.01 6.68
C TYR A 217 -6.44 7.50 6.48
N GLY A 218 -5.58 7.20 7.43
CA GLY A 218 -4.17 7.58 7.42
C GLY A 218 -3.37 6.73 8.39
N TYR A 219 -2.04 6.85 8.37
CA TYR A 219 -1.20 6.23 9.38
C TYR A 219 -1.45 6.84 10.77
N GLU A 220 -1.06 6.12 11.82
CA GLU A 220 -1.32 6.51 13.22
C GLU A 220 -0.81 7.94 13.52
N TYR A 221 -1.73 8.79 14.03
CA TYR A 221 -1.50 10.21 14.37
C TYR A 221 -0.90 11.04 13.23
N ARG A 222 -1.22 10.71 12.01
CA ARG A 222 -0.71 11.38 10.83
C ARG A 222 -1.36 12.74 10.59
N PHE A 223 -2.65 12.86 10.86
CA PHE A 223 -3.37 14.13 10.84
C PHE A 223 -3.11 14.89 12.14
N SER A 224 -2.68 16.17 12.04
CA SER A 224 -2.43 17.01 13.21
C SER A 224 -3.72 17.30 13.98
N LYS A 225 -3.58 17.80 15.23
CA LYS A 225 -4.74 18.19 16.02
C LYS A 225 -5.60 19.24 15.33
N GLU A 226 -4.95 20.24 14.71
CA GLU A 226 -5.61 21.32 13.95
C GLU A 226 -6.33 20.78 12.71
N GLU A 227 -5.71 19.88 11.96
CA GLU A 227 -6.33 19.22 10.83
C GLU A 227 -7.55 18.40 11.26
N CYS A 228 -7.44 17.64 12.35
CA CYS A 228 -8.56 16.91 12.92
C CYS A 228 -9.72 17.83 13.34
N ASP A 229 -9.42 19.00 13.96
CA ASP A 229 -10.45 19.97 14.35
C ASP A 229 -11.21 20.53 13.14
N LYS A 230 -10.50 20.86 12.06
CA LYS A 230 -11.11 21.31 10.79
C LYS A 230 -11.95 20.20 10.15
N ILE A 231 -11.47 18.95 10.18
CA ILE A 231 -12.22 17.79 9.67
C ILE A 231 -13.51 17.57 10.47
N LEU A 232 -13.45 17.63 11.81
CA LEU A 232 -14.63 17.52 12.66
C LEU A 232 -15.63 18.66 12.43
N HIS A 233 -15.14 19.89 12.20
CA HIS A 233 -15.98 21.03 11.85
C HIS A 233 -16.71 20.80 10.52
N PHE A 234 -16.00 20.34 9.48
CA PHE A 234 -16.57 19.97 8.20
C PHE A 234 -17.60 18.83 8.35
N ALA A 235 -17.27 17.78 9.11
CA ALA A 235 -18.19 16.68 9.35
C ALA A 235 -19.49 17.15 10.01
N LYS A 236 -19.39 18.07 10.97
CA LYS A 236 -20.57 18.67 11.64
C LYS A 236 -21.45 19.46 10.66
N SER A 237 -20.87 20.23 9.72
CA SER A 237 -21.64 20.94 8.69
C SER A 237 -22.34 20.00 7.72
N GLU A 238 -21.79 18.79 7.52
CA GLU A 238 -22.34 17.75 6.66
C GLU A 238 -23.28 16.75 7.39
N ASN A 239 -23.54 16.98 8.68
CA ASN A 239 -24.30 16.07 9.56
C ASN A 239 -23.72 14.65 9.60
N CYS A 240 -22.38 14.54 9.63
CA CYS A 240 -21.66 13.27 9.64
C CYS A 240 -20.84 13.09 10.92
N LYS A 241 -20.57 11.84 11.30
CA LYS A 241 -19.54 11.49 12.27
C LYS A 241 -18.21 11.22 11.56
N VAL A 242 -17.09 11.45 12.23
CA VAL A 242 -15.74 11.11 11.74
C VAL A 242 -15.32 9.77 12.31
N ILE A 243 -15.10 8.79 11.44
CA ILE A 243 -14.55 7.48 11.80
C ILE A 243 -13.08 7.44 11.39
N ALA A 244 -12.17 7.42 12.37
CA ALA A 244 -10.78 7.05 12.12
C ALA A 244 -10.72 5.55 11.89
N LEU A 245 -10.44 5.12 10.66
CA LEU A 245 -10.46 3.73 10.25
C LEU A 245 -9.04 3.16 10.16
N GLY A 246 -8.81 2.03 10.79
CA GLY A 246 -7.54 1.31 10.77
C GLY A 246 -6.56 1.82 11.81
N GLU A 247 -6.18 3.09 11.77
CA GLU A 247 -5.23 3.69 12.71
C GLU A 247 -5.80 4.92 13.41
N ARG A 248 -5.39 5.12 14.69
CA ARG A 248 -5.86 6.24 15.52
C ARG A 248 -5.38 7.58 14.96
N GLN A 249 -6.25 8.59 15.09
CA GLN A 249 -5.90 9.98 14.85
C GLN A 249 -6.03 10.78 16.16
N PHE A 250 -5.48 11.99 16.23
CA PHE A 250 -5.52 12.80 17.43
C PHE A 250 -6.95 13.11 17.90
N LYS A 251 -7.88 13.29 16.96
CA LYS A 251 -9.31 13.50 17.23
C LYS A 251 -10.13 12.84 16.14
N SER A 252 -11.19 12.15 16.52
CA SER A 252 -12.25 11.59 15.71
C SER A 252 -13.44 11.30 16.63
N ASP A 253 -14.66 11.21 16.10
CA ASP A 253 -15.80 10.78 16.91
C ASP A 253 -15.69 9.31 17.30
N ILE A 254 -15.19 8.48 16.37
CA ILE A 254 -15.10 7.03 16.55
C ILE A 254 -13.76 6.54 15.98
N PHE A 255 -13.16 5.57 16.66
CA PHE A 255 -12.03 4.81 16.12
C PHE A 255 -12.45 3.36 15.88
N ILE A 256 -12.18 2.86 14.70
CA ILE A 256 -12.49 1.48 14.31
C ILE A 256 -11.23 0.83 13.71
N LYS A 257 -10.80 -0.26 14.33
CA LYS A 257 -9.81 -1.18 13.77
C LYS A 257 -10.56 -2.44 13.35
N CYS A 258 -10.93 -2.51 12.07
CA CYS A 258 -11.75 -3.56 11.50
C CYS A 258 -10.92 -4.71 10.94
N ARG A 259 -11.56 -5.83 10.59
CA ARG A 259 -10.93 -6.92 9.83
C ARG A 259 -10.76 -6.53 8.36
N PRO A 260 -9.82 -7.17 7.62
CA PRO A 260 -9.58 -6.86 6.22
C PRO A 260 -10.82 -6.96 5.32
N ASN A 261 -11.69 -7.94 5.60
CA ASN A 261 -12.93 -8.12 4.85
C ASN A 261 -14.04 -7.08 5.15
N GLU A 262 -13.80 -6.17 6.07
CA GLU A 262 -14.72 -5.08 6.43
C GLU A 262 -14.26 -3.71 5.88
N VAL A 263 -12.96 -3.54 5.58
CA VAL A 263 -12.39 -2.25 5.17
C VAL A 263 -13.14 -1.62 4.00
N LEU A 264 -13.30 -2.35 2.90
CA LEU A 264 -14.00 -1.84 1.73
C LEU A 264 -15.50 -1.63 1.98
N GLY A 265 -16.09 -2.38 2.92
CA GLY A 265 -17.46 -2.15 3.39
C GLY A 265 -17.60 -0.77 4.07
N TYR A 266 -16.65 -0.37 4.93
CA TYR A 266 -16.64 0.98 5.50
C TYR A 266 -16.44 2.06 4.44
N PHE A 267 -15.58 1.82 3.46
CA PHE A 267 -15.39 2.76 2.35
C PHE A 267 -16.64 2.87 1.50
N SER A 268 -17.32 1.77 1.17
CA SER A 268 -18.50 1.75 0.31
C SER A 268 -19.71 2.46 0.92
N GLU A 269 -19.86 2.50 2.23
CA GLU A 269 -20.98 3.13 2.92
C GLU A 269 -20.68 4.57 3.39
N ALA A 270 -19.41 4.99 3.35
CA ALA A 270 -19.04 6.35 3.75
C ALA A 270 -19.66 7.40 2.82
N LYS A 271 -20.06 8.55 3.37
CA LYS A 271 -20.48 9.72 2.59
C LYS A 271 -19.28 10.40 1.93
N TYR A 272 -18.20 10.58 2.68
CA TYR A 272 -16.94 11.18 2.25
C TYR A 272 -15.74 10.43 2.76
N ILE A 273 -14.59 10.56 2.05
CA ILE A 273 -13.32 9.99 2.46
C ILE A 273 -12.25 11.09 2.52
N ILE A 274 -11.49 11.11 3.60
CA ILE A 274 -10.31 11.96 3.77
C ILE A 274 -9.13 11.04 4.04
N THR A 275 -8.11 11.12 3.20
CA THR A 275 -6.93 10.26 3.32
C THR A 275 -5.65 11.01 2.99
N ASP A 276 -4.51 10.53 3.48
CA ASP A 276 -3.17 10.94 3.03
C ASP A 276 -2.36 9.74 2.52
N THR A 277 -3.05 8.63 2.22
CA THR A 277 -2.41 7.38 1.79
C THR A 277 -2.74 7.02 0.35
N PHE A 278 -1.82 6.31 -0.31
CA PHE A 278 -2.02 5.80 -1.66
C PHE A 278 -3.23 4.85 -1.75
N HIS A 279 -3.31 3.86 -0.84
CA HIS A 279 -4.41 2.90 -0.88
C HIS A 279 -5.76 3.49 -0.42
N GLY A 280 -5.74 4.47 0.50
CA GLY A 280 -6.97 5.19 0.84
C GLY A 280 -7.59 5.90 -0.37
N SER A 281 -6.74 6.45 -1.25
CA SER A 281 -7.20 7.03 -2.52
C SER A 281 -7.76 5.97 -3.45
N ILE A 282 -7.07 4.83 -3.60
CA ILE A 282 -7.57 3.70 -4.43
C ILE A 282 -8.90 3.17 -3.90
N PHE A 283 -9.01 2.93 -2.58
CA PHE A 283 -10.27 2.46 -1.97
C PHE A 283 -11.42 3.44 -2.18
N SER A 284 -11.14 4.75 -2.17
CA SER A 284 -12.13 5.78 -2.50
C SER A 284 -12.58 5.70 -3.95
N ILE A 285 -11.64 5.54 -4.87
CA ILE A 285 -11.89 5.48 -6.32
C ILE A 285 -12.73 4.25 -6.68
N ILE A 286 -12.33 3.07 -6.23
CA ILE A 286 -13.03 1.83 -6.58
C ILE A 286 -14.45 1.74 -5.97
N ASN A 287 -14.70 2.49 -4.89
CA ASN A 287 -16.04 2.61 -4.28
C ASN A 287 -16.81 3.85 -4.72
N HIS A 288 -16.36 4.57 -5.74
CA HIS A 288 -17.01 5.78 -6.30
C HIS A 288 -17.33 6.85 -5.25
N LYS A 289 -16.41 7.08 -4.29
CA LYS A 289 -16.63 8.02 -3.20
C LYS A 289 -16.13 9.42 -3.52
N LYS A 290 -16.82 10.44 -3.03
CA LYS A 290 -16.26 11.78 -2.93
C LYS A 290 -15.13 11.75 -1.92
N PHE A 291 -13.93 12.16 -2.33
CA PHE A 291 -12.75 12.08 -1.48
C PHE A 291 -11.77 13.21 -1.73
N VAL A 292 -10.89 13.41 -0.79
CA VAL A 292 -9.68 14.21 -0.93
C VAL A 292 -8.47 13.43 -0.43
N SER A 293 -7.34 13.64 -1.10
CA SER A 293 -6.03 13.07 -0.75
C SER A 293 -5.09 14.18 -0.32
N LEU A 294 -4.76 14.24 0.96
CA LEU A 294 -3.87 15.26 1.51
C LEU A 294 -2.42 14.92 1.20
N ILE A 295 -1.76 15.80 0.44
CA ILE A 295 -0.32 15.72 0.20
C ILE A 295 0.41 16.46 1.31
N ARG A 296 1.24 15.75 2.05
CA ARG A 296 2.14 16.35 3.03
C ARG A 296 3.27 17.14 2.35
N LYS A 297 3.66 18.26 2.95
CA LYS A 297 4.87 18.99 2.50
C LYS A 297 6.03 18.00 2.42
N ALA A 298 6.79 18.08 1.34
CA ALA A 298 7.90 17.17 1.09
C ALA A 298 8.93 17.26 2.24
N THR A 299 8.97 16.21 3.05
CA THR A 299 10.15 15.89 3.85
C THR A 299 10.96 14.85 3.06
N PRO A 300 12.24 14.65 3.33
CA PRO A 300 13.01 13.59 2.67
C PRO A 300 12.37 12.21 2.73
N GLN A 301 11.48 11.98 3.72
CA GLN A 301 10.75 10.73 3.91
C GLN A 301 9.35 10.70 3.29
N SER A 302 8.80 11.84 2.86
CA SER A 302 7.42 11.93 2.32
C SER A 302 7.34 12.24 0.82
N SER A 303 8.47 12.50 0.17
CA SER A 303 8.53 12.84 -1.26
C SER A 303 7.98 11.72 -2.16
N GLY A 304 8.25 10.47 -1.82
CA GLY A 304 7.78 9.32 -2.60
C GLY A 304 6.26 9.14 -2.61
N ASN A 305 5.58 9.47 -1.51
CA ASN A 305 4.11 9.37 -1.45
C ASN A 305 3.44 10.42 -2.35
N ARG A 306 4.01 11.64 -2.42
CA ARG A 306 3.53 12.71 -3.30
C ARG A 306 3.62 12.30 -4.78
N GLN A 307 4.75 11.74 -5.21
CA GLN A 307 4.95 11.30 -6.59
C GLN A 307 3.99 10.18 -6.96
N LYS A 308 3.81 9.17 -6.09
CA LYS A 308 2.89 8.04 -6.34
C LYS A 308 1.44 8.47 -6.41
N LEU A 309 0.98 9.30 -5.46
CA LEU A 309 -0.38 9.85 -5.47
C LEU A 309 -0.61 10.75 -6.67
N GLY A 310 0.34 11.64 -6.98
CA GLY A 310 0.28 12.50 -8.16
C GLY A 310 0.13 11.68 -9.44
N PHE A 311 1.01 10.70 -9.64
CA PHE A 311 0.96 9.81 -10.79
C PHE A 311 -0.36 9.04 -10.89
N LEU A 312 -0.83 8.42 -9.79
CA LEU A 312 -2.09 7.68 -9.76
C LEU A 312 -3.26 8.56 -10.19
N LEU A 313 -3.40 9.74 -9.59
CA LEU A 313 -4.55 10.61 -9.85
C LEU A 313 -4.46 11.29 -11.22
N GLU A 314 -3.25 11.52 -11.74
CA GLU A 314 -3.02 11.99 -13.10
C GLU A 314 -3.49 10.98 -14.14
N GLN A 315 -3.17 9.69 -13.96
CA GLN A 315 -3.62 8.62 -14.86
C GLN A 315 -5.16 8.52 -14.95
N LEU A 316 -5.86 8.97 -13.92
CA LEU A 316 -7.32 8.88 -13.82
C LEU A 316 -8.02 10.24 -14.01
N TYR A 317 -7.29 11.31 -14.35
CA TYR A 317 -7.79 12.68 -14.44
C TYR A 317 -8.44 13.19 -13.14
N LEU A 318 -7.89 12.78 -12.00
CA LEU A 318 -8.38 13.09 -10.66
C LEU A 318 -7.44 14.04 -9.86
N GLN A 319 -6.57 14.81 -10.51
CA GLN A 319 -5.60 15.68 -9.84
C GLN A 319 -6.26 16.69 -8.90
N GLU A 320 -7.51 17.10 -9.20
CA GLU A 320 -8.27 17.98 -8.33
C GLU A 320 -8.62 17.39 -6.96
N ARG A 321 -8.45 16.07 -6.79
CA ARG A 321 -8.63 15.40 -5.49
C ARG A 321 -7.41 15.55 -4.57
N LEU A 322 -6.28 16.02 -5.10
CA LEU A 322 -5.10 16.36 -4.30
C LEU A 322 -5.29 17.71 -3.62
N ILE A 323 -5.13 17.74 -2.31
CA ILE A 323 -5.10 18.97 -1.51
C ILE A 323 -3.76 19.11 -0.79
N ASN A 324 -3.29 20.35 -0.65
CA ASN A 324 -2.05 20.64 0.09
C ASN A 324 -2.33 21.11 1.52
N SER A 325 -3.57 21.51 1.79
CA SER A 325 -4.08 21.92 3.09
C SER A 325 -5.49 21.44 3.31
N ILE A 326 -5.85 21.11 4.55
CA ILE A 326 -7.24 20.81 4.94
C ILE A 326 -8.18 22.03 4.76
N ASP A 327 -7.64 23.23 4.59
CA ASP A 327 -8.46 24.41 4.27
C ASP A 327 -9.16 24.30 2.90
N GLU A 328 -8.64 23.49 1.99
CA GLU A 328 -9.23 23.20 0.68
C GLU A 328 -10.36 22.14 0.75
N LEU A 329 -10.55 21.50 1.94
CA LEU A 329 -11.43 20.32 2.11
C LEU A 329 -12.85 20.57 1.59
N SER A 330 -13.52 21.62 2.08
CA SER A 330 -14.91 21.88 1.75
C SER A 330 -15.12 22.16 0.25
N GLU A 331 -14.27 22.99 -0.34
CA GLU A 331 -14.35 23.29 -1.78
C GLU A 331 -14.17 22.04 -2.64
N LYS A 332 -13.12 21.27 -2.36
CA LYS A 332 -12.74 20.11 -3.17
C LYS A 332 -13.71 18.94 -2.98
N MET A 333 -14.23 18.73 -1.76
CA MET A 333 -15.11 17.61 -1.46
C MET A 333 -16.45 17.71 -2.23
N HIS A 334 -16.96 18.91 -2.43
CA HIS A 334 -18.26 19.12 -3.12
C HIS A 334 -18.17 19.02 -4.64
N LYS A 335 -16.97 19.14 -5.23
CA LYS A 335 -16.80 18.96 -6.68
C LYS A 335 -17.19 17.54 -7.11
N ASN A 336 -17.88 17.42 -8.21
CA ASN A 336 -18.24 16.13 -8.78
C ASN A 336 -17.02 15.40 -9.34
N ILE A 337 -17.10 14.09 -9.38
CA ILE A 337 -16.10 13.20 -9.98
C ILE A 337 -16.78 12.48 -11.14
N ASP A 338 -16.16 12.53 -12.31
CA ASP A 338 -16.60 11.75 -13.48
C ASP A 338 -16.16 10.29 -13.37
N TYR A 339 -16.91 9.53 -12.58
CA TYR A 339 -16.62 8.11 -12.41
C TYR A 339 -16.87 7.27 -13.66
N VAL A 340 -17.68 7.75 -14.63
CA VAL A 340 -17.87 7.06 -15.92
C VAL A 340 -16.54 7.03 -16.68
N ASN A 341 -15.84 8.17 -16.77
CA ASN A 341 -14.54 8.23 -17.39
C ASN A 341 -13.47 7.46 -16.59
N VAL A 342 -13.49 7.55 -15.28
CA VAL A 342 -12.57 6.81 -14.40
C VAL A 342 -12.70 5.30 -14.60
N ASP A 343 -13.92 4.78 -14.63
CA ASP A 343 -14.17 3.34 -14.84
C ASP A 343 -13.76 2.87 -16.23
N LYS A 344 -13.95 3.69 -17.25
CA LYS A 344 -13.46 3.39 -18.61
C LYS A 344 -11.95 3.21 -18.61
N ILE A 345 -11.20 4.14 -18.00
CA ILE A 345 -9.74 4.06 -17.88
C ILE A 345 -9.33 2.82 -17.07
N ARG A 346 -9.99 2.55 -15.95
CA ARG A 346 -9.73 1.38 -15.12
C ARG A 346 -9.91 0.08 -15.90
N GLU A 347 -10.96 -0.02 -16.73
CA GLU A 347 -11.21 -1.21 -17.53
C GLU A 347 -10.16 -1.38 -18.66
N GLU A 348 -9.76 -0.30 -19.32
CA GLU A 348 -8.67 -0.33 -20.29
C GLU A 348 -7.35 -0.80 -19.64
N GLU A 349 -7.01 -0.28 -18.48
CA GLU A 349 -5.81 -0.67 -17.74
C GLU A 349 -5.91 -2.10 -17.18
N ARG A 350 -7.11 -2.54 -16.79
CA ARG A 350 -7.37 -3.95 -16.45
C ARG A 350 -7.08 -4.87 -17.63
N ASN A 351 -7.59 -4.56 -18.79
CA ASN A 351 -7.37 -5.37 -20.00
C ASN A 351 -5.89 -5.47 -20.35
N LYS A 352 -5.13 -4.36 -20.27
CA LYS A 352 -3.67 -4.36 -20.45
C LYS A 352 -2.98 -5.25 -19.40
N THR A 353 -3.43 -5.16 -18.15
CA THR A 353 -2.90 -5.96 -17.03
C THR A 353 -3.15 -7.45 -17.23
N MET A 354 -4.40 -7.83 -17.55
CA MET A 354 -4.74 -9.24 -17.78
C MET A 354 -3.92 -9.82 -18.93
N LYS A 355 -3.83 -9.10 -20.05
CA LYS A 355 -2.98 -9.51 -21.18
C LYS A 355 -1.49 -9.63 -20.80
N TYR A 356 -0.98 -8.76 -19.94
CA TYR A 356 0.39 -8.89 -19.42
C TYR A 356 0.56 -10.17 -18.60
N LEU A 357 -0.37 -10.46 -17.69
CA LEU A 357 -0.32 -11.66 -16.85
C LEU A 357 -0.42 -12.94 -17.70
N GLU A 358 -1.39 -13.02 -18.62
CA GLU A 358 -1.56 -14.14 -19.56
C GLU A 358 -0.27 -14.43 -20.34
N ASN A 359 0.30 -13.39 -20.97
CA ASN A 359 1.54 -13.52 -21.75
C ASN A 359 2.76 -13.91 -20.89
N CYS A 360 2.79 -13.49 -19.62
CA CYS A 360 3.92 -13.72 -18.74
C CYS A 360 3.83 -15.03 -17.97
N ILE A 361 2.65 -15.44 -17.56
CA ILE A 361 2.47 -16.69 -16.81
C ILE A 361 2.41 -17.86 -17.78
N GLY A 362 1.79 -17.68 -18.93
CA GLY A 362 1.60 -18.71 -19.97
C GLY A 362 0.26 -19.40 -19.88
N GLU A 363 -0.07 -20.18 -20.90
CA GLU A 363 -1.21 -21.10 -20.88
C GLU A 363 -0.88 -22.32 -20.00
N ARG A 364 -1.90 -22.91 -19.41
CA ARG A 364 -1.79 -24.11 -18.56
C ARG A 364 -1.48 -25.33 -19.42
#